data_bbdaf480493fffc2805e57d8e1701c71
#
_entry.id   bbdaf480493fffc2805e57d8e1701c71
#
_cell.length_a   1.000
_cell.length_b   1.000
_cell.length_c   1.000
_cell.angle_alpha   90.00
_cell.angle_beta   90.00
_cell.angle_gamma   90.00
#
_symmetry.space_group_name_H-M   'P 1'
#
loop_
_entity.id
_entity.type
_entity.pdbx_description
1 polymer ?
#
loop_
_entity_poly.entity_id
_entity_poly.type
_entity_poly.pdbx_seq_one_letter_code
_entity_poly.pdbx_strand_id
1 'polypeptide(L)' 'MNSRLKILVAERELRERRSLSIRTITAESGASRSTVERLLNNTIRRVPLDDLAALMTYFDCSVADILQADEVPENQPAA' A
#
# COMPACT_ATOMS: atom_id res chain seq x y z
N MET A 1 -1.51 -4.92 -11.21
CA MET A 1 -1.23 -4.86 -9.76
C MET A 1 -2.24 -3.93 -9.11
N ASN A 2 -2.89 -4.40 -8.08
CA ASN A 2 -3.87 -3.62 -7.34
C ASN A 2 -3.33 -3.27 -5.97
N SER A 3 -3.51 -2.01 -5.58
CA SER A 3 -3.10 -1.55 -4.27
C SER A 3 -4.28 -1.53 -3.32
N ARG A 4 -4.07 -2.01 -2.11
CA ARG A 4 -5.05 -1.94 -1.04
C ARG A 4 -4.68 -0.90 0.02
N LEU A 5 -3.72 -0.05 -0.29
CA LEU A 5 -3.26 0.95 0.68
C LEU A 5 -4.39 1.88 1.11
N LYS A 6 -5.27 2.24 0.20
CA LYS A 6 -6.40 3.10 0.52
C LYS A 6 -7.28 2.50 1.62
N ILE A 7 -7.48 1.18 1.57
CA ILE A 7 -8.27 0.47 2.58
C ILE A 7 -7.53 0.46 3.92
N LEU A 8 -6.23 0.20 3.90
CA LEU A 8 -5.42 0.20 5.11
C LEU A 8 -5.40 1.57 5.77
N VAL A 9 -5.31 2.62 4.95
CA VAL A 9 -5.35 3.99 5.46
C VAL A 9 -6.70 4.28 6.12
N ALA A 10 -7.79 3.90 5.46
CA ALA A 10 -9.13 4.14 6.00
C ALA A 10 -9.33 3.41 7.33
N GLU A 11 -8.90 2.15 7.40
CA GLU A 11 -8.99 1.37 8.64
C GLU A 11 -8.18 2.01 9.76
N ARG A 12 -6.97 2.49 9.44
CA ARG A 12 -6.12 3.12 10.44
C ARG A 12 -6.68 4.45 10.91
N GLU A 13 -7.26 5.22 10.00
CA GLU A 13 -7.92 6.48 10.35
C GLU A 13 -9.05 6.25 11.35
N LEU A 14 -9.85 5.21 11.12
CA LEU A 14 -10.93 4.87 12.04
C LEU A 14 -10.39 4.45 13.41
N ARG A 15 -9.34 3.64 13.41
CA ARG A 15 -8.75 3.15 14.66
C ARG A 15 -8.12 4.26 15.48
N GLU A 16 -7.43 5.18 14.80
CA GLU A 16 -6.72 6.27 15.47
C GLU A 16 -7.54 7.54 15.60
N ARG A 17 -8.72 7.57 14.99
CA ARG A 17 -9.60 8.73 15.01
C ARG A 17 -8.94 10.01 14.50
N ARG A 18 -8.18 9.88 13.42
CA ARG A 18 -7.53 11.01 12.76
C ARG A 18 -7.47 10.76 11.27
N SER A 19 -7.31 11.83 10.50
CA SER A 19 -7.08 11.73 9.07
C SER A 19 -5.61 11.48 8.79
N LEU A 20 -5.32 10.61 7.83
CA LEU A 20 -3.97 10.34 7.39
C LEU A 20 -3.77 10.87 5.98
N SER A 21 -3.15 12.03 5.88
CA SER A 21 -2.77 12.57 4.58
C SER A 21 -1.54 11.86 4.05
N ILE A 22 -1.28 12.02 2.76
CA ILE A 22 -0.04 11.49 2.15
C ILE A 22 1.18 12.02 2.89
N ARG A 23 1.15 13.28 3.24
CA ARG A 23 2.23 13.92 3.99
C ARG A 23 2.48 13.25 5.34
N THR A 24 1.40 12.95 6.05
CA THR A 24 1.49 12.28 7.35
C THR A 24 2.04 10.86 7.19
N ILE A 25 1.52 10.11 6.23
CA ILE A 25 1.99 8.75 5.97
C ILE A 25 3.46 8.75 5.62
N THR A 26 3.88 9.64 4.75
CA THR A 26 5.28 9.78 4.35
C THR A 26 6.17 10.11 5.54
N ALA A 27 5.76 11.09 6.35
CA ALA A 27 6.54 11.53 7.50
C ALA A 27 6.66 10.43 8.56
N GLU A 28 5.59 9.70 8.80
CA GLU A 28 5.58 8.69 9.87
C GLU A 28 6.16 7.35 9.43
N SER A 29 5.96 6.97 8.18
CA SER A 29 6.45 5.69 7.69
C SER A 29 7.89 5.75 7.16
N GLY A 30 8.28 6.89 6.65
CA GLY A 30 9.55 7.03 5.96
C GLY A 30 9.52 6.61 4.48
N ALA A 31 8.37 6.19 3.98
CA ALA A 31 8.23 5.84 2.57
C ALA A 31 8.23 7.11 1.72
N SER A 32 8.62 6.99 0.45
CA SER A 32 8.63 8.14 -0.44
C SER A 32 7.22 8.56 -0.81
N ARG A 33 7.04 9.86 -1.00
CA ARG A 33 5.75 10.43 -1.34
C ARG A 33 5.20 9.87 -2.65
N SER A 34 6.06 9.74 -3.66
CA SER A 34 5.63 9.26 -4.96
C SER A 34 5.10 7.82 -4.89
N THR A 35 5.73 6.97 -4.08
CA THR A 35 5.26 5.60 -3.88
C THR A 35 3.90 5.60 -3.20
N VAL A 36 3.74 6.39 -2.14
CA VAL A 36 2.46 6.47 -1.42
C VAL A 36 1.35 6.98 -2.34
N GLU A 37 1.61 8.04 -3.10
CA GLU A 37 0.64 8.58 -4.05
C GLU A 37 0.20 7.56 -5.08
N ARG A 38 1.16 6.85 -5.68
CA ARG A 38 0.85 5.87 -6.71
C ARG A 38 0.10 4.67 -6.15
N LEU A 39 0.42 4.27 -4.93
CA LEU A 39 -0.34 3.20 -4.27
C LEU A 39 -1.77 3.63 -3.98
N LEU A 40 -1.97 4.84 -3.48
CA LEU A 40 -3.31 5.36 -3.21
C LEU A 40 -4.14 5.54 -4.47
N ASN A 41 -3.51 5.93 -5.56
CA ASN A 41 -4.17 6.12 -6.84
C ASN A 41 -4.28 4.84 -7.66
N ASN A 42 -3.70 3.76 -7.14
CA ASN A 42 -3.67 2.46 -7.83
C ASN A 42 -3.02 2.52 -9.21
N THR A 43 -2.00 3.37 -9.34
CA THR A 43 -1.26 3.54 -10.60
C THR A 43 0.14 2.98 -10.54
N ILE A 44 0.52 2.36 -9.43
CA ILE A 44 1.87 1.87 -9.24
C ILE A 44 2.13 0.63 -10.09
N ARG A 45 3.31 0.57 -10.68
CA ARG A 45 3.75 -0.59 -11.44
C ARG A 45 4.97 -1.26 -10.83
N ARG A 46 5.75 -0.48 -10.09
CA ARG A 46 6.94 -0.96 -9.38
C ARG A 46 6.95 -0.32 -8.02
N VAL A 47 7.28 -1.10 -7.01
CA VAL A 47 7.37 -0.62 -5.64
C VAL A 47 8.81 -0.81 -5.17
N PRO A 48 9.51 0.28 -4.81
CA PRO A 48 10.82 0.14 -4.18
C PRO A 48 10.69 -0.69 -2.91
N LEU A 49 11.61 -1.63 -2.72
CA LEU A 49 11.56 -2.51 -1.56
C LEU A 49 11.65 -1.76 -0.24
N ASP A 50 12.45 -0.70 -0.20
CA ASP A 50 12.60 0.09 1.01
C ASP A 50 11.27 0.77 1.40
N ASP A 51 10.56 1.31 0.40
CA ASP A 51 9.27 1.94 0.64
C ASP A 51 8.23 0.91 1.07
N LEU A 52 8.25 -0.25 0.42
CA LEU A 52 7.33 -1.32 0.76
C LEU A 52 7.56 -1.80 2.20
N ALA A 53 8.82 -2.00 2.58
CA ALA A 53 9.18 -2.40 3.93
C ALA A 53 8.73 -1.35 4.96
N ALA A 54 8.92 -0.07 4.64
CA ALA A 54 8.52 1.01 5.52
C ALA A 54 7.01 1.02 5.75
N LEU A 55 6.23 0.82 4.68
CA LEU A 55 4.78 0.78 4.78
C LEU A 55 4.28 -0.46 5.50
N MET A 56 4.91 -1.61 5.28
CA MET A 56 4.56 -2.84 6.00
C MET A 56 4.76 -2.68 7.50
N THR A 57 5.86 -2.07 7.89
CA THR A 57 6.14 -1.79 9.29
C THR A 57 5.15 -0.78 9.86
N TYR A 58 4.90 0.27 9.12
CA TYR A 58 4.01 1.34 9.57
C TYR A 58 2.58 0.85 9.77
N PHE A 59 2.05 0.06 8.84
CA PHE A 59 0.70 -0.47 8.93
C PHE A 59 0.62 -1.82 9.63
N ASP A 60 1.75 -2.37 10.03
CA ASP A 60 1.83 -3.68 10.69
C ASP A 60 1.10 -4.74 9.86
N CYS A 61 1.50 -4.89 8.62
CA CYS A 61 0.85 -5.79 7.68
C CYS A 61 1.85 -6.47 6.76
N SER A 62 1.36 -7.41 5.96
CA SER A 62 2.19 -8.12 4.98
C SER A 62 2.10 -7.46 3.61
N VAL A 63 2.97 -7.90 2.70
CA VAL A 63 2.92 -7.45 1.30
C VAL A 63 1.55 -7.71 0.69
N ALA A 64 0.97 -8.88 0.97
CA ALA A 64 -0.32 -9.25 0.41
C ALA A 64 -1.45 -8.33 0.88
N ASP A 65 -1.28 -7.68 2.04
CA ASP A 65 -2.26 -6.73 2.53
C ASP A 65 -2.17 -5.39 1.80
N ILE A 66 -1.02 -5.07 1.24
CA ILE A 66 -0.81 -3.80 0.52
C ILE A 66 -1.03 -3.98 -0.98
N LEU A 67 -0.49 -5.04 -1.54
CA LEU A 67 -0.47 -5.27 -2.98
C LEU A 67 -1.13 -6.59 -3.32
N GLN A 68 -1.99 -6.56 -4.33
CA GLN A 68 -2.55 -7.78 -4.89
C GLN A 68 -2.22 -7.82 -6.37
N ALA A 69 -1.85 -9.00 -6.85
CA ALA A 69 -1.68 -9.19 -8.29
C ALA A 69 -3.02 -8.97 -8.98
N ASP A 70 -2.97 -8.56 -10.23
CA ASP A 70 -4.18 -8.47 -11.02
C ASP A 70 -4.82 -9.85 -11.11
N GLU A 71 -6.13 -9.87 -11.29
CA GLU A 71 -6.84 -11.12 -11.41
C GLU A 71 -6.23 -11.98 -12.50
N VAL A 72 -5.89 -13.21 -12.14
CA VAL A 72 -5.30 -14.16 -13.07
C VAL A 72 -6.42 -15.02 -13.64
N PRO A 73 -6.53 -15.13 -14.98
CA PRO A 73 -7.54 -16.00 -15.58
C PRO A 73 -7.39 -17.43 -15.05
N GLU A 74 -8.52 -18.08 -14.79
CA GLU A 74 -8.52 -19.43 -14.24
C GLU A 74 -7.78 -20.42 -15.11
N ASN A 75 -7.80 -20.22 -16.42
CA ASN A 75 -7.11 -21.09 -17.36
C ASN A 75 -5.63 -20.80 -17.47
N GLN A 76 -5.13 -19.82 -16.74
CA GLN A 76 -3.71 -19.55 -16.76
C GLN A 76 -2.99 -20.64 -16.00
N PRO A 77 -1.99 -21.29 -16.62
CA PRO A 77 -1.23 -22.32 -15.94
C PRO A 77 -0.64 -21.76 -14.65
N ALA A 78 -0.81 -22.47 -13.58
CA ALA A 78 -0.24 -22.12 -12.30
C ALA A 78 1.25 -22.45 -12.24
N ALA A 79 1.87 -22.46 -13.33
CA ALA A 79 3.25 -22.91 -13.47
C ALA A 79 4.19 -22.18 -12.61
#